data_f16fbf3160757e337328279ff803e8ff
#
_entry.id   f16fbf3160757e337328279ff803e8ff
#
_cell.length_a   1.000
_cell.length_b   1.000
_cell.length_c   1.000
_cell.angle_alpha   90.00
_cell.angle_beta   90.00
_cell.angle_gamma   90.00
#
_symmetry.space_group_name_H-M   'P 1'
#
loop_
_entity.id
_entity.type
_entity.pdbx_description
1 polymer ?
#
loop_
_entity_poly.entity_id
_entity_poly.type
_entity_poly.pdbx_seq_one_letter_code
_entity_poly.pdbx_strand_id
1 'polypeptide(L)'
;KLASYQIPVIAIEREAEHICGVTSDNYMGALQAATLLIRDKCDVLIHVNADVPKSIPAYDRIRAFEETCREYHVPYELNLNVSGDSYQELFEQMRVIFQDIDSKYSGQKKGIFLSNDTYANIFLNLIFQKYNCLPDEYQIIGFDNSPIAAESIIPITTIGQQIDVIAQTTMELLVEQMNEMKKRKPAPLQKPIHKKITPVLIRRQTTGD
;
A
#
# COMPACT_ATOMS: atom_id res chain seq x y z
N LYS A 1 -17.89 -19.95 -9.87
CA LYS A 1 -19.19 -19.38 -10.34
C LYS A 1 -19.02 -18.44 -11.54
N LEU A 2 -18.14 -17.38 -11.49
CA LEU A 2 -18.00 -16.42 -12.62
C LEU A 2 -17.52 -17.07 -13.91
N ALA A 3 -16.54 -17.97 -13.86
CA ALA A 3 -16.02 -18.69 -15.02
C ALA A 3 -17.06 -19.59 -15.72
N SER A 4 -18.16 -19.94 -15.06
CA SER A 4 -19.22 -20.76 -15.64
C SER A 4 -20.17 -19.99 -16.56
N TYR A 5 -20.13 -18.66 -16.57
CA TYR A 5 -21.04 -17.84 -17.38
C TYR A 5 -20.59 -17.61 -18.83
N GLN A 6 -19.40 -18.12 -19.19
CA GLN A 6 -18.84 -17.94 -20.54
C GLN A 6 -18.77 -16.47 -21.00
N ILE A 7 -18.58 -15.55 -20.05
CA ILE A 7 -18.34 -14.14 -20.30
C ILE A 7 -16.92 -13.79 -19.90
N PRO A 8 -16.25 -12.86 -20.61
CA PRO A 8 -14.92 -12.41 -20.22
C PRO A 8 -14.99 -11.67 -18.87
N VAL A 9 -14.07 -12.01 -17.98
CA VAL A 9 -13.97 -11.41 -16.65
C VAL A 9 -12.49 -11.12 -16.36
N ILE A 10 -12.20 -9.89 -15.95
CA ILE A 10 -10.87 -9.48 -15.48
C ILE A 10 -10.99 -9.03 -14.02
N ALA A 11 -10.15 -9.56 -13.16
CA ALA A 11 -10.03 -9.13 -11.77
C ALA A 11 -9.14 -7.87 -11.68
N ILE A 12 -9.56 -6.87 -10.89
CA ILE A 12 -8.79 -5.66 -10.61
C ILE A 12 -8.43 -5.65 -9.13
N GLU A 13 -7.15 -5.42 -8.80
CA GLU A 13 -6.61 -5.39 -7.45
C GLU A 13 -6.90 -6.67 -6.63
N ARG A 14 -7.17 -7.77 -7.34
CA ARG A 14 -7.37 -9.10 -6.74
C ARG A 14 -6.80 -10.18 -7.64
N GLU A 15 -6.13 -11.14 -7.05
CA GLU A 15 -5.72 -12.36 -7.75
C GLU A 15 -6.82 -13.43 -7.62
N ALA A 16 -7.14 -14.06 -8.75
CA ALA A 16 -8.07 -15.19 -8.79
C ALA A 16 -7.46 -16.25 -9.71
N GLU A 17 -7.36 -17.47 -9.23
CA GLU A 17 -6.59 -18.57 -9.84
C GLU A 17 -6.97 -18.87 -11.31
N HIS A 18 -8.23 -18.62 -11.69
CA HIS A 18 -8.77 -18.96 -13.02
C HIS A 18 -9.26 -17.75 -13.82
N ILE A 19 -8.93 -16.53 -13.40
CA ILE A 19 -9.39 -15.28 -14.01
C ILE A 19 -8.17 -14.40 -14.26
N CYS A 20 -8.08 -13.81 -15.45
CA CYS A 20 -7.05 -12.79 -15.71
C CYS A 20 -7.18 -11.63 -14.73
N GLY A 21 -6.07 -11.04 -14.34
CA GLY A 21 -6.06 -9.97 -13.38
C GLY A 21 -5.03 -8.88 -13.68
N VAL A 22 -5.33 -7.68 -13.22
CA VAL A 22 -4.41 -6.55 -13.21
C VAL A 22 -4.37 -6.00 -11.79
N THR A 23 -3.17 -5.92 -11.22
CA THR A 23 -2.96 -5.47 -9.84
C THR A 23 -1.81 -4.50 -9.77
N SER A 24 -1.78 -3.66 -8.75
CA SER A 24 -0.58 -2.93 -8.36
C SER A 24 0.51 -3.91 -7.91
N ASP A 25 1.76 -3.63 -8.23
CA ASP A 25 2.90 -4.33 -7.67
C ASP A 25 3.15 -3.85 -6.23
N ASN A 26 2.43 -4.46 -5.30
CA ASN A 26 2.48 -4.10 -3.88
C ASN A 26 3.85 -4.33 -3.26
N TYR A 27 4.59 -5.33 -3.77
CA TYR A 27 5.96 -5.59 -3.34
C TYR A 27 6.88 -4.42 -3.71
N MET A 28 6.86 -4.00 -4.99
CA MET A 28 7.66 -2.87 -5.47
C MET A 28 7.27 -1.56 -4.78
N GLY A 29 6.00 -1.36 -4.46
CA GLY A 29 5.55 -0.18 -3.71
C GLY A 29 6.15 -0.12 -2.29
N ALA A 30 6.10 -1.20 -1.54
CA ALA A 30 6.67 -1.25 -0.19
C ALA A 30 8.20 -1.19 -0.21
N LEU A 31 8.85 -1.79 -1.21
CA LEU A 31 10.29 -1.63 -1.44
C LEU A 31 10.67 -0.16 -1.62
N GLN A 32 9.93 0.59 -2.44
CA GLN A 32 10.17 2.03 -2.65
C GLN A 32 10.00 2.82 -1.34
N ALA A 33 8.96 2.53 -0.56
CA ALA A 33 8.71 3.18 0.73
C ALA A 33 9.84 2.92 1.72
N ALA A 34 10.21 1.66 1.95
CA ALA A 34 11.29 1.30 2.88
C ALA A 34 12.63 1.90 2.44
N THR A 35 12.96 1.82 1.14
CA THR A 35 14.20 2.38 0.58
C THR A 35 14.27 3.89 0.79
N LEU A 36 13.17 4.63 0.62
CA LEU A 36 13.14 6.07 0.89
C LEU A 36 13.45 6.37 2.37
N LEU A 37 12.78 5.68 3.29
CA LEU A 37 12.97 5.89 4.73
C LEU A 37 14.40 5.56 5.18
N ILE A 38 15.02 4.53 4.59
CA ILE A 38 16.43 4.18 4.83
C ILE A 38 17.35 5.30 4.31
N ARG A 39 17.11 5.76 3.08
CA ARG A 39 17.89 6.85 2.48
C ARG A 39 17.79 8.15 3.30
N ASP A 40 16.62 8.42 3.85
CA ASP A 40 16.35 9.57 4.71
C ASP A 40 16.91 9.38 6.14
N LYS A 41 17.69 8.29 6.37
CA LYS A 41 18.41 7.98 7.60
C LYS A 41 17.50 7.86 8.83
N CYS A 42 16.37 7.17 8.69
CA CYS A 42 15.57 6.79 9.83
C CYS A 42 16.30 5.70 10.64
N ASP A 43 16.33 5.86 11.97
CA ASP A 43 17.00 4.93 12.89
C ASP A 43 16.21 3.63 13.05
N VAL A 44 14.89 3.71 12.89
CA VAL A 44 13.96 2.58 12.96
C VAL A 44 12.84 2.76 11.94
N LEU A 45 12.46 1.67 11.29
CA LEU A 45 11.33 1.64 10.36
C LEU A 45 10.15 0.88 10.96
N ILE A 46 8.95 1.44 10.86
CA ILE A 46 7.73 0.84 11.39
C ILE A 46 6.70 0.71 10.27
N HIS A 47 6.19 -0.51 10.07
CA HIS A 47 5.07 -0.74 9.14
C HIS A 47 3.78 -0.98 9.90
N VAL A 48 2.77 -0.15 9.62
CA VAL A 48 1.43 -0.25 10.21
C VAL A 48 0.44 -0.73 9.15
N ASN A 49 -0.17 -1.88 9.38
CA ASN A 49 -1.10 -2.50 8.45
C ASN A 49 -2.36 -3.00 9.15
N ALA A 50 -3.44 -3.11 8.39
CA ALA A 50 -4.68 -3.70 8.88
C ALA A 50 -4.49 -5.18 9.22
N ASP A 51 -5.31 -5.66 10.16
CA ASP A 51 -5.53 -7.09 10.37
C ASP A 51 -6.29 -7.64 9.16
N VAL A 52 -5.55 -7.95 8.11
CA VAL A 52 -6.12 -8.53 6.91
C VAL A 52 -5.74 -10.00 6.86
N PRO A 53 -6.67 -10.91 7.14
CA PRO A 53 -6.41 -12.32 6.97
C PRO A 53 -6.08 -12.59 5.50
N LYS A 54 -4.79 -12.72 5.19
CA LYS A 54 -4.26 -13.29 3.95
C LYS A 54 -4.63 -12.59 2.63
N SER A 55 -4.82 -11.27 2.61
CA SER A 55 -4.84 -10.60 1.31
C SER A 55 -3.44 -10.56 0.72
N ILE A 56 -3.28 -11.01 -0.51
CA ILE A 56 -2.00 -11.03 -1.23
C ILE A 56 -1.34 -9.63 -1.25
N PRO A 57 -2.07 -8.52 -1.50
CA PRO A 57 -1.50 -7.19 -1.47
C PRO A 57 -0.86 -6.79 -0.12
N ALA A 58 -1.54 -7.08 0.99
CA ALA A 58 -1.01 -6.77 2.33
C ALA A 58 0.23 -7.61 2.64
N TYR A 59 0.21 -8.90 2.29
CA TYR A 59 1.35 -9.80 2.47
C TYR A 59 2.56 -9.35 1.65
N ASP A 60 2.38 -8.97 0.39
CA ASP A 60 3.47 -8.48 -0.46
C ASP A 60 4.09 -7.19 0.10
N ARG A 61 3.29 -6.26 0.66
CA ARG A 61 3.81 -5.05 1.31
C ARG A 61 4.64 -5.38 2.56
N ILE A 62 4.12 -6.25 3.44
CA ILE A 62 4.82 -6.69 4.65
C ILE A 62 6.15 -7.35 4.28
N ARG A 63 6.11 -8.30 3.36
CA ARG A 63 7.30 -9.06 2.93
C ARG A 63 8.38 -8.15 2.36
N ALA A 64 8.03 -7.26 1.43
CA ALA A 64 9.00 -6.35 0.82
C ALA A 64 9.61 -5.39 1.85
N PHE A 65 8.79 -4.85 2.76
CA PHE A 65 9.26 -3.98 3.81
C PHE A 65 10.27 -4.70 4.73
N GLU A 66 9.92 -5.90 5.17
CA GLU A 66 10.74 -6.70 6.06
C GLU A 66 12.05 -7.15 5.40
N GLU A 67 12.00 -7.66 4.14
CA GLU A 67 13.17 -8.06 3.36
C GLU A 67 14.10 -6.87 3.14
N THR A 68 13.58 -5.70 2.82
CA THR A 68 14.38 -4.48 2.63
C THR A 68 15.06 -4.04 3.94
N CYS A 69 14.34 -4.02 5.06
CA CYS A 69 14.94 -3.68 6.35
C CYS A 69 16.06 -4.64 6.75
N ARG A 70 15.87 -5.93 6.50
CA ARG A 70 16.89 -6.96 6.78
C ARG A 70 18.13 -6.80 5.89
N GLU A 71 17.93 -6.55 4.60
CA GLU A 71 19.02 -6.35 3.63
C GLU A 71 19.91 -5.17 4.01
N TYR A 72 19.29 -4.07 4.42
CA TYR A 72 20.02 -2.85 4.85
C TYR A 72 20.38 -2.82 6.34
N HIS A 73 20.08 -3.88 7.08
CA HIS A 73 20.34 -4.00 8.53
C HIS A 73 19.77 -2.86 9.37
N VAL A 74 18.59 -2.35 9.01
CA VAL A 74 17.88 -1.30 9.75
C VAL A 74 16.88 -1.96 10.71
N PRO A 75 16.86 -1.54 12.00
CA PRO A 75 15.84 -1.98 12.94
C PRO A 75 14.42 -1.71 12.41
N TYR A 76 13.51 -2.66 12.59
CA TYR A 76 12.12 -2.50 12.14
C TYR A 76 11.12 -3.12 13.10
N GLU A 77 9.89 -2.64 12.99
CA GLU A 77 8.72 -3.16 13.70
C GLU A 77 7.53 -3.32 12.76
N LEU A 78 6.73 -4.35 13.00
CA LEU A 78 5.49 -4.63 12.27
C LEU A 78 4.29 -4.53 13.21
N ASN A 79 3.38 -3.59 12.96
CA ASN A 79 2.10 -3.44 13.62
C ASN A 79 1.00 -3.89 12.65
N LEU A 80 0.59 -5.16 12.73
CA LEU A 80 -0.24 -5.83 11.72
C LEU A 80 -1.69 -6.08 12.14
N ASN A 81 -2.13 -5.53 13.27
CA ASN A 81 -3.42 -5.85 13.89
C ASN A 81 -4.37 -4.65 13.94
N VAL A 82 -4.26 -3.74 12.98
CA VAL A 82 -5.18 -2.60 12.92
C VAL A 82 -6.51 -3.08 12.34
N SER A 83 -7.54 -3.14 13.17
CA SER A 83 -8.89 -3.53 12.78
C SER A 83 -9.90 -2.56 13.40
N GLY A 84 -10.98 -2.27 12.69
CA GLY A 84 -12.06 -1.43 13.20
C GLY A 84 -13.18 -1.34 12.18
N ASP A 85 -14.41 -1.51 12.65
CA ASP A 85 -15.62 -1.39 11.82
C ASP A 85 -16.05 0.08 11.65
N SER A 86 -15.46 0.98 12.45
CA SER A 86 -15.74 2.42 12.41
C SER A 86 -14.46 3.25 12.40
N TYR A 87 -14.57 4.48 11.89
CA TYR A 87 -13.47 5.45 11.94
C TYR A 87 -12.99 5.71 13.37
N GLN A 88 -13.91 5.74 14.33
CA GLN A 88 -13.58 6.00 15.73
C GLN A 88 -12.75 4.86 16.35
N GLU A 89 -13.10 3.61 16.08
CA GLU A 89 -12.33 2.44 16.54
C GLU A 89 -10.94 2.43 15.91
N LEU A 90 -10.87 2.69 14.62
CA LEU A 90 -9.59 2.80 13.91
C LEU A 90 -8.72 3.91 14.51
N PHE A 91 -9.30 5.09 14.80
CA PHE A 91 -8.59 6.20 15.40
C PHE A 91 -8.04 5.83 16.79
N GLU A 92 -8.83 5.18 17.64
CA GLU A 92 -8.40 4.75 18.97
C GLU A 92 -7.26 3.72 18.93
N GLN A 93 -7.33 2.77 18.01
CA GLN A 93 -6.23 1.83 17.81
C GLN A 93 -4.95 2.49 17.33
N MET A 94 -5.07 3.37 16.32
CA MET A 94 -3.93 4.16 15.85
C MET A 94 -3.34 5.03 16.97
N ARG A 95 -4.16 5.55 17.87
CA ARG A 95 -3.70 6.32 19.03
C ARG A 95 -2.85 5.47 19.97
N VAL A 96 -3.25 4.23 20.24
CA VAL A 96 -2.47 3.30 21.06
C VAL A 96 -1.14 2.97 20.40
N ILE A 97 -1.15 2.65 19.09
CA ILE A 97 0.06 2.38 18.30
C ILE A 97 0.99 3.60 18.29
N PHE A 98 0.46 4.80 18.07
CA PHE A 98 1.24 6.02 18.11
C PHE A 98 1.91 6.24 19.48
N GLN A 99 1.18 6.07 20.57
CA GLN A 99 1.71 6.25 21.94
C GLN A 99 2.82 5.24 22.26
N ASP A 100 2.68 3.99 21.82
CA ASP A 100 3.70 2.97 21.99
C ASP A 100 4.97 3.31 21.19
N ILE A 101 4.84 3.60 19.90
CA ILE A 101 5.96 3.99 19.02
C ILE A 101 6.67 5.22 19.56
N ASP A 102 5.92 6.23 19.94
CA ASP A 102 6.46 7.50 20.42
C ASP A 102 7.26 7.34 21.72
N SER A 103 6.76 6.55 22.64
CA SER A 103 7.41 6.22 23.91
C SER A 103 8.65 5.33 23.69
N LYS A 104 8.52 4.26 22.92
CA LYS A 104 9.54 3.23 22.71
C LYS A 104 10.76 3.76 21.93
N TYR A 105 10.52 4.62 20.97
CA TYR A 105 11.55 5.16 20.08
C TYR A 105 11.81 6.67 20.32
N SER A 106 11.69 7.11 21.57
CA SER A 106 11.95 8.51 21.93
C SER A 106 13.38 8.91 21.56
N GLY A 107 13.53 10.07 20.90
CA GLY A 107 14.82 10.59 20.44
C GLY A 107 15.44 9.89 19.23
N GLN A 108 14.74 8.90 18.63
CA GLN A 108 15.16 8.26 17.39
C GLN A 108 14.34 8.80 16.20
N LYS A 109 14.96 8.85 15.04
CA LYS A 109 14.26 9.18 13.79
C LYS A 109 13.47 7.98 13.30
N LYS A 110 12.14 8.11 13.26
CA LYS A 110 11.16 7.07 12.95
C LYS A 110 10.67 7.19 11.53
N GLY A 111 10.81 6.14 10.74
CA GLY A 111 10.20 6.02 9.42
C GLY A 111 8.94 5.17 9.50
N ILE A 112 7.77 5.78 9.31
CA ILE A 112 6.47 5.12 9.44
C ILE A 112 5.87 4.89 8.05
N PHE A 113 5.74 3.63 7.66
CA PHE A 113 5.03 3.24 6.45
C PHE A 113 3.66 2.69 6.82
N LEU A 114 2.61 3.39 6.41
CA LEU A 114 1.23 2.99 6.67
C LEU A 114 0.60 2.40 5.40
N SER A 115 -0.22 1.36 5.59
CA SER A 115 -0.78 0.56 4.48
C SER A 115 -1.68 1.34 3.52
N ASN A 116 -2.18 2.50 3.92
CA ASN A 116 -2.94 3.41 3.05
C ASN A 116 -2.88 4.86 3.56
N ASP A 117 -3.34 5.78 2.73
CA ASP A 117 -3.31 7.23 3.04
C ASP A 117 -4.28 7.63 4.16
N THR A 118 -5.37 6.90 4.34
CA THR A 118 -6.30 7.14 5.47
C THR A 118 -5.60 6.88 6.80
N TYR A 119 -4.86 5.79 6.90
CA TYR A 119 -4.08 5.47 8.10
C TYR A 119 -2.97 6.50 8.31
N ALA A 120 -2.30 6.90 7.23
CA ALA A 120 -1.25 7.91 7.29
C ALA A 120 -1.78 9.26 7.78
N ASN A 121 -2.95 9.68 7.32
CA ASN A 121 -3.61 10.90 7.78
C ASN A 121 -4.03 10.83 9.26
N ILE A 122 -4.58 9.69 9.72
CA ILE A 122 -4.92 9.51 11.14
C ILE A 122 -3.65 9.62 11.99
N PHE A 123 -2.59 8.92 11.60
CA PHE A 123 -1.32 8.93 12.33
C PHE A 123 -0.70 10.33 12.38
N LEU A 124 -0.70 11.05 11.26
CA LEU A 124 -0.25 12.44 11.17
C LEU A 124 -1.05 13.37 12.09
N ASN A 125 -2.37 13.23 12.13
CA ASN A 125 -3.24 14.01 13.02
C ASN A 125 -2.93 13.75 14.50
N LEU A 126 -2.61 12.51 14.88
CA LEU A 126 -2.20 12.17 16.26
C LEU A 126 -0.88 12.84 16.64
N ILE A 127 0.09 12.87 15.72
CA ILE A 127 1.34 13.62 15.91
C ILE A 127 1.04 15.11 16.12
N PHE A 128 0.20 15.70 15.27
CA PHE A 128 -0.19 17.11 15.39
C PHE A 128 -0.93 17.43 16.69
N GLN A 129 -1.80 16.54 17.17
CA GLN A 129 -2.48 16.70 18.46
C GLN A 129 -1.49 16.77 19.63
N LYS A 130 -0.36 16.05 19.54
CA LYS A 130 0.64 16.02 20.60
C LYS A 130 1.68 17.14 20.49
N TYR A 131 2.17 17.40 19.27
CA TYR A 131 3.34 18.26 19.06
C TYR A 131 3.04 19.59 18.38
N ASN A 132 1.81 19.83 17.87
CA ASN A 132 1.40 20.96 17.03
C ASN A 132 2.24 21.17 15.76
N CYS A 133 3.03 20.18 15.37
CA CYS A 133 3.85 20.15 14.15
C CYS A 133 4.15 18.69 13.79
N LEU A 134 4.79 18.48 12.65
CA LEU A 134 5.47 17.21 12.34
C LEU A 134 6.95 17.37 12.78
N PRO A 135 7.39 16.73 13.87
CA PRO A 135 8.78 16.79 14.29
C PRO A 135 9.71 16.13 13.27
N ASP A 136 10.95 16.62 13.11
CA ASP A 136 11.96 16.11 12.18
C ASP A 136 12.29 14.61 12.40
N GLU A 137 12.00 14.11 13.60
CA GLU A 137 12.17 12.71 13.96
C GLU A 137 11.08 11.79 13.39
N TYR A 138 10.07 12.32 12.70
CA TYR A 138 9.02 11.55 12.06
C TYR A 138 9.04 11.70 10.54
N GLN A 139 9.11 10.58 9.85
CA GLN A 139 8.92 10.48 8.40
C GLN A 139 7.71 9.57 8.15
N ILE A 140 6.75 10.03 7.35
CA ILE A 140 5.49 9.29 7.12
C ILE A 140 5.31 9.04 5.63
N ILE A 141 5.00 7.78 5.30
CA ILE A 141 4.63 7.38 3.93
C ILE A 141 3.31 6.63 3.98
N GLY A 142 2.37 7.05 3.13
CA GLY A 142 1.11 6.36 2.87
C GLY A 142 1.17 5.45 1.64
N PHE A 143 0.01 4.97 1.22
CA PHE A 143 -0.18 4.19 0.01
C PHE A 143 -1.52 4.56 -0.62
N ASP A 144 -1.67 4.48 -1.93
CA ASP A 144 -2.80 4.70 -2.83
C ASP A 144 -2.75 6.01 -3.62
N ASN A 145 -2.15 7.09 -3.10
CA ASN A 145 -2.27 8.45 -3.64
C ASN A 145 -3.73 8.92 -3.74
N SER A 146 -4.49 8.63 -2.69
CA SER A 146 -5.87 9.11 -2.57
C SER A 146 -5.91 10.63 -2.31
N PRO A 147 -7.04 11.33 -2.55
CA PRO A 147 -7.15 12.76 -2.33
C PRO A 147 -6.69 13.21 -0.94
N ILE A 148 -6.96 12.41 0.09
CA ILE A 148 -6.56 12.70 1.47
C ILE A 148 -5.05 12.89 1.64
N ALA A 149 -4.22 12.23 0.82
CA ALA A 149 -2.76 12.40 0.89
C ALA A 149 -2.31 13.81 0.49
N ALA A 150 -3.04 14.48 -0.41
CA ALA A 150 -2.75 15.85 -0.83
C ALA A 150 -3.45 16.90 0.04
N GLU A 151 -4.61 16.54 0.62
CA GLU A 151 -5.49 17.43 1.38
C GLU A 151 -5.23 17.41 2.89
N SER A 152 -4.35 16.51 3.38
CA SER A 152 -3.96 16.44 4.79
C SER A 152 -3.32 17.73 5.27
N ILE A 153 -3.32 17.95 6.59
CA ILE A 153 -2.73 19.15 7.25
C ILE A 153 -1.28 19.40 6.82
N ILE A 154 -0.54 18.35 6.53
CA ILE A 154 0.71 18.36 5.75
C ILE A 154 0.53 17.35 4.62
N PRO A 155 0.76 17.71 3.36
CA PRO A 155 0.70 16.76 2.25
C PRO A 155 1.60 15.54 2.44
N ILE A 156 0.99 14.35 2.38
CA ILE A 156 1.62 13.07 2.73
C ILE A 156 2.35 12.49 1.52
N THR A 157 3.62 12.14 1.68
CA THR A 157 4.36 11.28 0.75
C THR A 157 3.67 9.92 0.67
N THR A 158 3.42 9.42 -0.52
CA THR A 158 2.65 8.19 -0.72
C THR A 158 3.17 7.37 -1.89
N ILE A 159 2.87 6.08 -1.87
CA ILE A 159 3.05 5.19 -3.01
C ILE A 159 1.76 5.22 -3.84
N GLY A 160 1.80 5.88 -4.98
CA GLY A 160 0.65 6.06 -5.86
C GLY A 160 0.41 4.87 -6.77
N GLN A 161 -0.78 4.30 -6.72
CA GLN A 161 -1.25 3.33 -7.71
C GLN A 161 -1.47 4.04 -9.04
N GLN A 162 -1.04 3.41 -10.14
CA GLN A 162 -1.25 3.94 -11.49
C GLN A 162 -2.64 3.51 -12.02
N ILE A 163 -3.71 4.07 -11.45
CA ILE A 163 -5.10 3.66 -11.70
C ILE A 163 -5.46 3.72 -13.18
N ASP A 164 -5.00 4.77 -13.89
CA ASP A 164 -5.27 4.91 -15.32
C ASP A 164 -4.61 3.79 -16.13
N VAL A 165 -3.37 3.41 -15.79
CA VAL A 165 -2.64 2.30 -16.45
C VAL A 165 -3.31 0.96 -16.13
N ILE A 166 -3.76 0.77 -14.89
CA ILE A 166 -4.51 -0.42 -14.47
C ILE A 166 -5.80 -0.52 -15.25
N ALA A 167 -6.57 0.56 -15.35
CA ALA A 167 -7.83 0.61 -16.09
C ALA A 167 -7.60 0.32 -17.58
N GLN A 168 -6.64 1.00 -18.22
CA GLN A 168 -6.30 0.77 -19.62
C GLN A 168 -5.89 -0.68 -19.86
N THR A 169 -4.97 -1.22 -19.06
CA THR A 169 -4.49 -2.60 -19.20
C THR A 169 -5.63 -3.62 -19.01
N THR A 170 -6.54 -3.34 -18.08
CA THR A 170 -7.73 -4.16 -17.85
C THR A 170 -8.64 -4.17 -19.06
N MET A 171 -8.90 -3.01 -19.67
CA MET A 171 -9.74 -2.91 -20.86
C MET A 171 -9.10 -3.59 -22.08
N GLU A 172 -7.79 -3.46 -22.26
CA GLU A 172 -7.06 -4.16 -23.32
C GLU A 172 -7.22 -5.68 -23.19
N LEU A 173 -7.01 -6.25 -22.01
CA LEU A 173 -7.19 -7.68 -21.74
C LEU A 173 -8.64 -8.12 -21.93
N LEU A 174 -9.59 -7.30 -21.52
CA LEU A 174 -11.02 -7.60 -21.68
C LEU A 174 -11.41 -7.66 -23.17
N VAL A 175 -10.99 -6.67 -23.96
CA VAL A 175 -11.24 -6.62 -25.40
C VAL A 175 -10.58 -7.80 -26.12
N GLU A 176 -9.35 -8.16 -25.73
CA GLU A 176 -8.67 -9.35 -26.27
C GLU A 176 -9.49 -10.64 -26.03
N GLN A 177 -9.96 -10.86 -24.79
CA GLN A 177 -10.80 -12.00 -24.47
C GLN A 177 -12.12 -12.00 -25.24
N MET A 178 -12.79 -10.83 -25.37
CA MET A 178 -14.02 -10.71 -26.15
C MET A 178 -13.80 -11.07 -27.62
N ASN A 179 -12.69 -10.67 -28.22
CA ASN A 179 -12.35 -10.98 -29.59
C ASN A 179 -12.04 -12.48 -29.80
N GLU A 180 -11.35 -13.10 -28.85
CA GLU A 180 -11.12 -14.56 -28.89
C GLU A 180 -12.43 -15.35 -28.85
N MET A 181 -13.38 -14.95 -28.00
CA MET A 181 -14.67 -15.62 -27.88
C MET A 181 -15.54 -15.51 -29.15
N LYS A 182 -15.35 -14.48 -29.97
CA LYS A 182 -16.07 -14.29 -31.25
C LYS A 182 -15.54 -15.19 -32.37
N LYS A 183 -14.38 -15.82 -32.21
CA LYS A 183 -13.81 -16.68 -33.25
C LYS A 183 -14.63 -17.97 -33.42
N ARG A 184 -14.77 -18.43 -34.65
CA ARG A 184 -15.55 -19.64 -35.00
C ARG A 184 -14.98 -20.91 -34.35
N LYS A 185 -13.74 -20.90 -33.94
CA LYS A 185 -13.04 -21.91 -33.13
C LYS A 185 -12.25 -21.15 -32.08
N PRO A 186 -12.83 -20.86 -30.90
CA PRO A 186 -12.08 -20.25 -29.82
C PRO A 186 -10.87 -21.13 -29.47
N ALA A 187 -9.73 -20.51 -29.23
CA ALA A 187 -8.59 -21.22 -28.66
C ALA A 187 -8.99 -21.81 -27.28
N PRO A 188 -8.42 -22.96 -26.88
CA PRO A 188 -8.63 -23.45 -25.52
C PRO A 188 -8.23 -22.34 -24.54
N LEU A 189 -8.97 -22.19 -23.44
CA LEU A 189 -8.75 -21.19 -22.39
C LEU A 189 -7.24 -21.14 -22.08
N GLN A 190 -6.58 -20.06 -22.49
CA GLN A 190 -5.20 -19.80 -22.14
C GLN A 190 -5.09 -19.71 -20.62
N LYS A 191 -3.91 -20.04 -20.09
CA LYS A 191 -3.63 -19.80 -18.67
C LYS A 191 -3.98 -18.35 -18.33
N PRO A 192 -4.58 -18.06 -17.17
CA PRO A 192 -4.90 -16.71 -16.77
C PRO A 192 -3.66 -15.81 -16.82
N ILE A 193 -3.82 -14.64 -17.39
CA ILE A 193 -2.75 -13.62 -17.47
C ILE A 193 -2.91 -12.71 -16.26
N HIS A 194 -1.86 -12.61 -15.46
CA HIS A 194 -1.80 -11.66 -14.35
C HIS A 194 -0.73 -10.61 -14.67
N LYS A 195 -1.15 -9.35 -14.74
CA LYS A 195 -0.26 -8.21 -14.97
C LYS A 195 -0.12 -7.41 -13.67
N LYS A 196 1.12 -7.13 -13.26
CA LYS A 196 1.45 -6.24 -12.15
C LYS A 196 1.90 -4.89 -12.68
N ILE A 197 1.30 -3.82 -12.20
CA ILE A 197 1.62 -2.44 -12.57
C ILE A 197 2.45 -1.83 -11.44
N THR A 198 3.66 -1.41 -11.75
CA THR A 198 4.57 -0.82 -10.76
C THR A 198 4.01 0.52 -10.29
N PRO A 199 3.77 0.71 -8.98
CA PRO A 199 3.32 1.99 -8.44
C PRO A 199 4.45 3.03 -8.45
N VAL A 200 4.10 4.29 -8.22
CA VAL A 200 5.03 5.42 -8.26
C VAL A 200 5.13 6.08 -6.89
N LEU A 201 6.37 6.28 -6.42
CA LEU A 201 6.62 7.09 -5.23
C LEU A 201 6.34 8.56 -5.53
N ILE A 202 5.42 9.16 -4.78
CA ILE A 202 5.02 10.57 -4.87
C ILE A 202 5.47 11.26 -3.60
N ARG A 203 6.60 11.96 -3.69
CA ARG A 203 7.14 12.70 -2.54
C ARG A 203 6.34 13.96 -2.28
N ARG A 204 6.12 14.24 -1.00
CA ARG A 204 5.49 15.44 -0.47
C ARG A 204 6.21 15.88 0.82
N GLN A 205 5.50 16.50 1.74
CA GLN A 205 6.10 17.20 2.87
C GLN A 205 6.30 16.33 4.13
N THR A 206 5.86 15.09 4.13
CA THR A 206 6.02 14.19 5.30
C THR A 206 7.28 13.33 5.25
N THR A 207 8.16 13.54 4.26
CA THR A 207 9.50 12.94 4.18
C THR A 207 10.53 14.01 3.84
N GLY A 208 11.81 13.76 4.13
CA GLY A 208 12.92 14.68 3.80
C GLY A 208 13.03 14.98 2.30
N ASP A 209 13.73 16.05 1.92
CA ASP A 209 13.99 16.46 0.54
C ASP A 209 14.91 15.48 -0.24
#